data_1173972a2c08b9b9bd9ebc80b19bace5
#
_entry.id   1173972a2c08b9b9bd9ebc80b19bace5
#
_cell.length_a   1.000
_cell.length_b   1.000
_cell.length_c   1.000
_cell.angle_alpha   90.00
_cell.angle_beta   90.00
_cell.angle_gamma   90.00
#
_symmetry.space_group_name_H-M   'P 1'
#
loop_
_entity.id
_entity.type
_entity.pdbx_description
1 polymer ?
#
loop_
_entity_poly.entity_id
_entity_poly.type
_entity_poly.pdbx_seq_one_letter_code
_entity_poly.pdbx_strand_id
1 'polypeptide(L)'
;MTNQQFTEKSREALAAAQQLTIEYQNQEVTQEHLAYALLSDAQGLIPQLLTKMGKRPQEIASRLETMIARLPKVTGGGREPDKIYISNDVEKALVAARDLAQRMKDEYLSVEHLFLGLLEKPTRAMADLWRGYAIDEKSFLPALQSV
;
A
#
# COMPACT_ATOMS: atom_id res chain seq x y z
N MET A 1 12.35 0.28 20.33
CA MET A 1 11.83 0.38 18.96
C MET A 1 12.80 -0.25 18.00
N THR A 2 12.32 -1.18 17.26
CA THR A 2 13.17 -1.88 16.31
C THR A 2 13.40 -1.02 15.09
N ASN A 3 14.66 -0.90 14.72
CA ASN A 3 15.04 -0.17 13.53
C ASN A 3 15.08 -1.12 12.35
N GLN A 4 13.90 -1.66 12.01
CA GLN A 4 13.83 -2.48 10.82
C GLN A 4 14.06 -1.61 9.59
N GLN A 5 14.95 -2.06 8.76
CA GLN A 5 15.27 -1.36 7.53
C GLN A 5 14.30 -1.79 6.44
N PHE A 6 13.86 -0.82 5.68
CA PHE A 6 13.05 -1.09 4.50
C PHE A 6 13.92 -1.69 3.40
N THR A 7 13.37 -2.64 2.66
CA THR A 7 14.04 -3.09 1.44
C THR A 7 14.01 -1.96 0.41
N GLU A 8 14.86 -2.08 -0.59
CA GLU A 8 14.87 -1.09 -1.67
C GLU A 8 13.50 -1.01 -2.35
N LYS A 9 12.88 -2.16 -2.60
CA LYS A 9 11.55 -2.20 -3.24
C LYS A 9 10.48 -1.54 -2.39
N SER A 10 10.52 -1.72 -1.07
CA SER A 10 9.55 -1.06 -0.21
C SER A 10 9.76 0.45 -0.15
N ARG A 11 11.02 0.89 -0.16
CA ARG A 11 11.31 2.33 -0.25
C ARG A 11 10.81 2.91 -1.56
N GLU A 12 11.00 2.19 -2.66
CA GLU A 12 10.51 2.61 -3.97
C GLU A 12 8.99 2.74 -3.97
N ALA A 13 8.30 1.79 -3.34
CA ALA A 13 6.84 1.85 -3.25
C ALA A 13 6.37 3.06 -2.46
N LEU A 14 7.03 3.35 -1.34
CA LEU A 14 6.69 4.52 -0.54
C LEU A 14 6.97 5.82 -1.30
N ALA A 15 8.08 5.89 -2.01
CA ALA A 15 8.41 7.05 -2.84
C ALA A 15 7.41 7.22 -3.99
N ALA A 16 7.00 6.12 -4.61
CA ALA A 16 6.01 6.15 -5.68
C ALA A 16 4.65 6.63 -5.16
N ALA A 17 4.28 6.20 -3.95
CA ALA A 17 3.03 6.65 -3.32
C ALA A 17 3.08 8.16 -3.06
N GLN A 18 4.21 8.66 -2.61
CA GLN A 18 4.39 10.09 -2.38
C GLN A 18 4.31 10.88 -3.69
N GLN A 19 4.96 10.39 -4.74
CA GLN A 19 4.94 11.02 -6.05
C GLN A 19 3.51 11.07 -6.60
N LEU A 20 2.77 10.00 -6.45
CA LEU A 20 1.38 9.91 -6.88
C LEU A 20 0.52 10.94 -6.14
N THR A 21 0.76 11.11 -4.84
CA THR A 21 0.06 12.09 -4.02
C THR A 21 0.28 13.50 -4.57
N ILE A 22 1.50 13.80 -4.96
CA ILE A 22 1.84 15.11 -5.57
C ILE A 22 1.12 15.27 -6.91
N GLU A 23 1.16 14.26 -7.75
CA GLU A 23 0.56 14.31 -9.09
C GLU A 23 -0.95 14.56 -9.03
N TYR A 24 -1.62 13.94 -8.07
CA TYR A 24 -3.07 14.10 -7.90
C TYR A 24 -3.44 15.28 -7.00
N GLN A 25 -2.45 16.04 -6.56
CA GLN A 25 -2.66 17.23 -5.72
C GLN A 25 -3.38 16.91 -4.41
N ASN A 26 -3.13 15.74 -3.86
CA ASN A 26 -3.66 15.38 -2.55
C ASN A 26 -2.73 15.89 -1.46
N GLN A 27 -3.27 16.13 -0.27
CA GLN A 27 -2.51 16.72 0.82
C GLN A 27 -1.65 15.71 1.54
N GLU A 28 -2.08 14.45 1.58
CA GLU A 28 -1.37 13.44 2.33
C GLU A 28 -1.39 12.11 1.58
N VAL A 29 -0.38 11.28 1.89
CA VAL A 29 -0.31 9.92 1.34
C VAL A 29 -1.34 9.08 2.07
N THR A 30 -2.29 8.54 1.33
CA THR A 30 -3.33 7.68 1.87
C THR A 30 -3.05 6.22 1.57
N GLN A 31 -3.85 5.33 2.13
CA GLN A 31 -3.71 3.91 1.85
C GLN A 31 -3.95 3.60 0.38
N GLU A 32 -4.82 4.36 -0.28
CA GLU A 32 -5.06 4.21 -1.72
C GLU A 32 -3.79 4.45 -2.53
N HIS A 33 -3.02 5.48 -2.17
CA HIS A 33 -1.77 5.78 -2.86
C HIS A 33 -0.76 4.65 -2.68
N LEU A 34 -0.62 4.17 -1.45
CA LEU A 34 0.34 3.10 -1.17
C LEU A 34 -0.06 1.80 -1.85
N ALA A 35 -1.34 1.46 -1.78
CA ALA A 35 -1.85 0.25 -2.43
C ALA A 35 -1.63 0.32 -3.94
N TYR A 36 -1.92 1.47 -4.55
CA TYR A 36 -1.70 1.64 -5.97
C TYR A 36 -0.23 1.44 -6.33
N ALA A 37 0.66 2.03 -5.53
CA ALA A 37 2.10 1.89 -5.78
C ALA A 37 2.54 0.43 -5.72
N LEU A 38 1.97 -0.33 -4.79
CA LEU A 38 2.31 -1.75 -4.65
C LEU A 38 1.76 -2.61 -5.80
N LEU A 39 0.64 -2.20 -6.39
CA LEU A 39 -0.03 -3.00 -7.42
C LEU A 39 0.30 -2.58 -8.84
N SER A 40 0.79 -1.36 -9.04
CA SER A 40 0.95 -0.81 -10.40
C SER A 40 2.16 -1.35 -11.15
N ASP A 41 3.15 -1.89 -10.45
CA ASP A 41 4.29 -2.51 -11.11
C ASP A 41 3.95 -3.97 -11.41
N ALA A 42 3.63 -4.25 -12.68
CA ALA A 42 3.17 -5.57 -13.08
C ALA A 42 4.19 -6.68 -12.78
N GLN A 43 5.46 -6.32 -12.65
CA GLN A 43 6.51 -7.29 -12.37
C GLN A 43 6.85 -7.35 -10.89
N GLY A 44 6.17 -6.56 -10.08
CA GLY A 44 6.37 -6.57 -8.64
C GLY A 44 5.82 -7.81 -7.98
N LEU A 45 6.26 -8.05 -6.76
CA LEU A 45 5.86 -9.24 -6.00
C LEU A 45 4.35 -9.28 -5.75
N ILE A 46 3.76 -8.16 -5.34
CA ILE A 46 2.34 -8.16 -4.97
C ILE A 46 1.43 -8.51 -6.15
N PRO A 47 1.59 -7.89 -7.34
CA PRO A 47 0.79 -8.32 -8.48
C PRO A 47 0.97 -9.77 -8.84
N GLN A 48 2.20 -10.30 -8.74
CA GLN A 48 2.45 -11.71 -9.02
C GLN A 48 1.70 -12.61 -8.05
N LEU A 49 1.70 -12.27 -6.76
CA LEU A 49 0.99 -13.05 -5.76
C LEU A 49 -0.52 -12.99 -5.96
N LEU A 50 -1.05 -11.81 -6.27
CA LEU A 50 -2.48 -11.67 -6.52
C LEU A 50 -2.91 -12.47 -7.75
N THR A 51 -2.09 -12.45 -8.80
CA THR A 51 -2.36 -13.27 -9.99
C THR A 51 -2.39 -14.75 -9.63
N LYS A 52 -1.47 -15.17 -8.78
CA LYS A 52 -1.42 -16.55 -8.31
C LYS A 52 -2.67 -16.94 -7.55
N MET A 53 -3.27 -15.98 -6.85
CA MET A 53 -4.52 -16.15 -6.11
C MET A 53 -5.75 -16.11 -7.03
N GLY A 54 -5.56 -15.94 -8.34
CA GLY A 54 -6.66 -15.82 -9.28
C GLY A 54 -7.28 -14.43 -9.35
N LYS A 55 -6.58 -13.43 -8.81
CA LYS A 55 -7.07 -12.05 -8.85
C LYS A 55 -6.47 -11.33 -10.05
N ARG A 56 -7.04 -10.16 -10.35
CA ARG A 56 -6.60 -9.32 -11.46
C ARG A 56 -6.03 -8.01 -10.94
N PRO A 57 -4.71 -7.95 -10.69
CA PRO A 57 -4.12 -6.75 -10.07
C PRO A 57 -4.33 -5.49 -10.90
N GLN A 58 -4.38 -5.59 -12.23
CA GLN A 58 -4.60 -4.42 -13.09
C GLN A 58 -5.98 -3.80 -12.86
N GLU A 59 -6.99 -4.66 -12.68
CA GLU A 59 -8.34 -4.19 -12.40
C GLU A 59 -8.41 -3.50 -11.04
N ILE A 60 -7.75 -4.08 -10.04
CA ILE A 60 -7.71 -3.49 -8.70
C ILE A 60 -7.00 -2.15 -8.74
N ALA A 61 -5.88 -2.07 -9.47
CA ALA A 61 -5.14 -0.82 -9.63
C ALA A 61 -6.01 0.25 -10.28
N SER A 62 -6.80 -0.11 -11.30
CA SER A 62 -7.71 0.84 -11.94
C SER A 62 -8.76 1.36 -10.97
N ARG A 63 -9.29 0.49 -10.11
CA ARG A 63 -10.25 0.90 -9.09
C ARG A 63 -9.61 1.87 -8.10
N LEU A 64 -8.38 1.57 -7.68
CA LEU A 64 -7.65 2.44 -6.78
C LEU A 64 -7.40 3.81 -7.42
N GLU A 65 -7.07 3.84 -8.69
CA GLU A 65 -6.86 5.10 -9.40
C GLU A 65 -8.14 5.94 -9.42
N THR A 66 -9.28 5.30 -9.63
CA THR A 66 -10.56 5.99 -9.57
C THR A 66 -10.81 6.56 -8.17
N MET A 67 -10.49 5.80 -7.13
CA MET A 67 -10.64 6.26 -5.75
C MET A 67 -9.74 7.45 -5.47
N ILE A 68 -8.50 7.41 -5.93
CA ILE A 68 -7.55 8.49 -5.76
C ILE A 68 -8.04 9.75 -6.47
N ALA A 69 -8.58 9.61 -7.68
CA ALA A 69 -9.09 10.75 -8.43
C ALA A 69 -10.25 11.46 -7.72
N ARG A 70 -10.93 10.75 -6.83
CA ARG A 70 -12.05 11.31 -6.05
C ARG A 70 -11.63 11.91 -4.71
N LEU A 71 -10.38 11.74 -4.32
CA LEU A 71 -9.91 12.32 -3.06
C LEU A 71 -9.87 13.84 -3.17
N PRO A 72 -10.08 14.56 -2.04
CA PRO A 72 -10.01 16.02 -2.06
C PRO A 72 -8.67 16.51 -2.57
N LYS A 73 -8.71 17.53 -3.40
CA LYS A 73 -7.50 18.12 -3.96
C LYS A 73 -7.20 19.43 -3.26
N VAL A 74 -5.91 19.64 -3.00
CA VAL A 74 -5.44 20.93 -2.49
C VAL A 74 -5.03 21.76 -3.68
N THR A 75 -5.76 22.86 -3.93
CA THR A 75 -5.48 23.78 -5.02
C THR A 75 -5.11 25.14 -4.46
N GLY A 76 -4.28 25.86 -5.19
CA GLY A 76 -3.88 27.19 -4.78
C GLY A 76 -2.44 27.26 -4.32
N GLY A 77 -1.98 28.48 -4.02
CA GLY A 77 -0.58 28.78 -3.80
C GLY A 77 0.01 28.36 -2.46
N GLY A 78 -0.78 27.78 -1.59
CA GLY A 78 -0.29 27.39 -0.27
C GLY A 78 0.28 25.98 -0.18
N ARG A 79 0.23 25.24 -1.26
CA ARG A 79 0.70 23.87 -1.25
C ARG A 79 2.20 23.79 -1.49
N GLU A 80 2.89 23.11 -0.59
CA GLU A 80 4.31 22.87 -0.74
C GLU A 80 4.53 21.37 -0.94
N PRO A 81 5.05 20.94 -2.12
CA PRO A 81 5.23 19.52 -2.42
C PRO A 81 6.14 18.80 -1.44
N ASP A 82 7.11 19.49 -0.85
CA ASP A 82 8.01 18.90 0.12
C ASP A 82 7.38 18.74 1.51
N LYS A 83 6.13 19.20 1.67
CA LYS A 83 5.40 19.04 2.93
C LYS A 83 4.21 18.11 2.77
N ILE A 84 4.44 16.99 2.09
CA ILE A 84 3.43 15.94 1.99
C ILE A 84 3.54 15.06 3.23
N TYR A 85 2.43 14.87 3.89
CA TYR A 85 2.37 14.09 5.13
C TYR A 85 1.80 12.72 4.86
N ILE A 86 2.21 11.77 5.70
CA ILE A 86 1.63 10.42 5.67
C ILE A 86 0.39 10.46 6.56
N SER A 87 -0.74 9.93 6.07
CA SER A 87 -1.98 9.91 6.85
C SER A 87 -1.84 9.01 8.08
N ASN A 88 -2.70 9.26 9.07
CA ASN A 88 -2.73 8.40 10.27
C ASN A 88 -3.03 6.96 9.90
N ASP A 89 -3.86 6.75 8.89
CA ASP A 89 -4.21 5.39 8.47
C ASP A 89 -3.04 4.67 7.82
N VAL A 90 -2.19 5.38 7.09
CA VAL A 90 -0.96 4.80 6.56
C VAL A 90 0.00 4.49 7.72
N GLU A 91 0.09 5.39 8.71
CA GLU A 91 0.91 5.15 9.90
C GLU A 91 0.50 3.86 10.60
N LYS A 92 -0.80 3.64 10.77
CA LYS A 92 -1.30 2.41 11.40
C LYS A 92 -0.93 1.18 10.60
N ALA A 93 -1.03 1.26 9.27
CA ALA A 93 -0.64 0.14 8.40
C ALA A 93 0.86 -0.13 8.50
N LEU A 94 1.68 0.91 8.60
CA LEU A 94 3.12 0.76 8.74
C LEU A 94 3.50 0.12 10.07
N VAL A 95 2.82 0.52 11.15
CA VAL A 95 3.04 -0.11 12.46
C VAL A 95 2.69 -1.59 12.40
N ALA A 96 1.54 -1.92 11.79
CA ALA A 96 1.13 -3.31 11.62
C ALA A 96 2.15 -4.08 10.78
N ALA A 97 2.68 -3.45 9.72
CA ALA A 97 3.69 -4.07 8.87
C ALA A 97 4.96 -4.40 9.66
N ARG A 98 5.40 -3.48 10.52
CA ARG A 98 6.57 -3.70 11.36
C ARG A 98 6.36 -4.84 12.34
N ASP A 99 5.17 -4.87 12.98
CA ASP A 99 4.84 -5.93 13.90
C ASP A 99 4.83 -7.29 13.22
N LEU A 100 4.28 -7.34 12.01
CA LEU A 100 4.26 -8.58 11.23
C LEU A 100 5.67 -9.04 10.87
N ALA A 101 6.51 -8.13 10.40
CA ALA A 101 7.89 -8.48 10.06
C ALA A 101 8.63 -9.03 11.27
N GLN A 102 8.43 -8.43 12.44
CA GLN A 102 9.05 -8.93 13.67
C GLN A 102 8.57 -10.31 14.05
N ARG A 103 7.24 -10.54 13.97
CA ARG A 103 6.67 -11.86 14.28
C ARG A 103 7.15 -12.92 13.31
N MET A 104 7.39 -12.54 12.06
CA MET A 104 7.91 -13.45 11.04
C MET A 104 9.44 -13.60 11.13
N LYS A 105 10.07 -12.86 12.03
CA LYS A 105 11.53 -12.85 12.24
C LYS A 105 12.29 -12.42 11.00
N ASP A 106 11.72 -11.48 10.25
CA ASP A 106 12.37 -10.90 9.08
C ASP A 106 13.16 -9.68 9.50
N GLU A 107 14.38 -9.58 8.98
CA GLU A 107 15.26 -8.44 9.28
C GLU A 107 14.82 -7.17 8.57
N TYR A 108 14.20 -7.32 7.41
CA TYR A 108 13.82 -6.19 6.57
C TYR A 108 12.30 -6.10 6.45
N LEU A 109 11.84 -4.88 6.31
CA LEU A 109 10.45 -4.61 6.04
C LEU A 109 10.27 -4.51 4.53
N SER A 110 9.61 -5.52 3.97
CA SER A 110 9.46 -5.71 2.53
C SER A 110 8.07 -5.31 2.05
N VAL A 111 7.86 -5.32 0.74
CA VAL A 111 6.56 -4.96 0.17
C VAL A 111 5.43 -5.87 0.66
N GLU A 112 5.72 -7.15 0.91
CA GLU A 112 4.68 -8.06 1.44
C GLU A 112 4.23 -7.65 2.83
N HIS A 113 5.14 -7.14 3.66
CA HIS A 113 4.76 -6.63 4.97
C HIS A 113 3.89 -5.38 4.84
N LEU A 114 4.24 -4.49 3.91
CA LEU A 114 3.44 -3.31 3.65
C LEU A 114 2.02 -3.69 3.22
N PHE A 115 1.91 -4.66 2.32
CA PHE A 115 0.60 -5.10 1.85
C PHE A 115 -0.20 -5.74 2.96
N LEU A 116 0.42 -6.61 3.76
CA LEU A 116 -0.23 -7.23 4.91
C LEU A 116 -0.70 -6.19 5.92
N GLY A 117 0.09 -5.14 6.13
CA GLY A 117 -0.31 -4.05 7.00
C GLY A 117 -1.56 -3.35 6.50
N LEU A 118 -1.65 -3.13 5.19
CA LEU A 118 -2.84 -2.55 4.59
C LEU A 118 -4.06 -3.46 4.74
N LEU A 119 -3.86 -4.78 4.70
CA LEU A 119 -4.96 -5.73 4.90
C LEU A 119 -5.39 -5.81 6.36
N GLU A 120 -4.45 -5.63 7.30
CA GLU A 120 -4.75 -5.74 8.72
C GLU A 120 -5.42 -4.49 9.28
N LYS A 121 -5.02 -3.31 8.81
CA LYS A 121 -5.52 -2.02 9.33
C LYS A 121 -6.06 -1.15 8.20
N PRO A 122 -7.05 -1.64 7.44
CA PRO A 122 -7.57 -0.84 6.33
C PRO A 122 -8.52 0.25 6.82
N THR A 123 -8.57 1.34 6.04
CA THR A 123 -9.67 2.29 6.18
C THR A 123 -10.95 1.59 5.75
N ARG A 124 -12.10 2.20 6.03
CA ARG A 124 -13.37 1.61 5.63
C ARG A 124 -13.45 1.41 4.11
N ALA A 125 -13.03 2.41 3.36
CA ALA A 125 -13.04 2.33 1.90
C ALA A 125 -12.14 1.20 1.39
N MET A 126 -10.95 1.06 2.01
CA MET A 126 -10.03 -0.01 1.60
C MET A 126 -10.53 -1.38 2.04
N ALA A 127 -11.15 -1.46 3.22
CA ALA A 127 -11.74 -2.73 3.68
C ALA A 127 -12.82 -3.20 2.71
N ASP A 128 -13.64 -2.27 2.22
CA ASP A 128 -14.67 -2.59 1.24
C ASP A 128 -14.06 -3.06 -0.07
N LEU A 129 -12.98 -2.42 -0.50
CA LEU A 129 -12.26 -2.81 -1.71
C LEU A 129 -11.72 -4.24 -1.59
N TRP A 130 -11.01 -4.53 -0.50
CA TRP A 130 -10.43 -5.86 -0.31
C TRP A 130 -11.52 -6.93 -0.23
N ARG A 131 -12.61 -6.62 0.47
CA ARG A 131 -13.73 -7.56 0.58
C ARG A 131 -14.36 -7.82 -0.77
N GLY A 132 -14.48 -6.79 -1.59
CA GLY A 132 -15.06 -6.92 -2.94
C GLY A 132 -14.27 -7.85 -3.83
N TYR A 133 -12.96 -7.95 -3.59
CA TYR A 133 -12.09 -8.84 -4.35
C TYR A 133 -11.74 -10.12 -3.58
N ALA A 134 -12.34 -10.31 -2.41
CA ALA A 134 -12.08 -11.47 -1.56
C ALA A 134 -10.58 -11.63 -1.24
N ILE A 135 -9.94 -10.51 -0.92
CA ILE A 135 -8.53 -10.47 -0.53
C ILE A 135 -8.45 -10.22 0.96
N ASP A 136 -7.78 -11.11 1.68
CA ASP A 136 -7.50 -10.92 3.10
C ASP A 136 -6.18 -11.61 3.45
N GLU A 137 -5.76 -11.45 4.68
CA GLU A 137 -4.51 -12.06 5.15
C GLU A 137 -4.53 -13.58 5.00
N LYS A 138 -5.67 -14.20 5.31
CA LYS A 138 -5.83 -15.63 5.25
C LYS A 138 -5.61 -16.18 3.83
N SER A 139 -6.06 -15.44 2.83
CA SER A 139 -5.90 -15.88 1.44
C SER A 139 -4.53 -15.48 0.89
N PHE A 140 -3.96 -14.40 1.38
CA PHE A 140 -2.69 -13.89 0.88
C PHE A 140 -1.49 -14.67 1.39
N LEU A 141 -1.50 -15.05 2.68
CA LEU A 141 -0.35 -15.74 3.29
C LEU A 141 0.03 -17.04 2.58
N PRO A 142 -0.92 -17.93 2.21
CA PRO A 142 -0.53 -19.15 1.48
C PRO A 142 0.15 -18.85 0.15
N ALA A 143 -0.30 -17.82 -0.56
CA ALA A 143 0.34 -17.42 -1.83
C ALA A 143 1.77 -16.95 -1.57
N LEU A 144 1.96 -16.15 -0.52
CA LEU A 144 3.28 -15.65 -0.15
C LEU A 144 4.22 -16.81 0.23
N GLN A 145 3.71 -17.78 0.99
CA GLN A 145 4.52 -18.91 1.44
C GLN A 145 4.91 -19.85 0.31
N SER A 146 4.20 -19.80 -0.80
CA SER A 146 4.47 -20.68 -1.95
C SER A 146 5.57 -20.15 -2.86
N VAL A 147 6.11 -19.00 -2.56
CA VAL A 147 7.19 -18.37 -3.35
C VAL A 147 8.55 -18.85 -2.88
#